data_86bb12fffabab3957e0df250613cf221
#
_entry.id   86bb12fffabab3957e0df250613cf221
#
_cell.length_a   1.000
_cell.length_b   1.000
_cell.length_c   1.000
_cell.angle_alpha   90.00
_cell.angle_beta   90.00
_cell.angle_gamma   90.00
#
_symmetry.space_group_name_H-M   'P 1'
#
loop_
_entity.id
_entity.type
_entity.pdbx_description
1 polymer ?
#
loop_
_entity_poly.entity_id
_entity_poly.type
_entity_poly.pdbx_seq_one_letter_code
_entity_poly.pdbx_strand_id
1 'polypeptide(L)'
;DLALSKADNRYDPLPNCTCTLDPGDNRAFTFAGGSIWQSNAVGTWGFLKLQTNGETIMPDFSEAGNAAGGSLTITRNGDEYTITVNFIDDAETPHRITGTWTGTLTPYSYTAYVSGLLEQSMKPVK
;
A
#
# COMPACT_ATOMS: atom_id res chain seq x y z
N ASP A 1 1.62 -3.22 1.72
CA ASP A 1 2.96 -3.72 1.34
C ASP A 1 2.85 -4.79 0.26
N LEU A 2 3.60 -4.63 -0.82
CA LEU A 2 3.64 -5.55 -1.95
C LEU A 2 5.00 -6.24 -2.04
N ALA A 3 5.00 -7.54 -2.29
CA ALA A 3 6.19 -8.29 -2.68
C ALA A 3 6.14 -8.57 -4.19
N LEU A 4 7.12 -8.08 -4.91
CA LEU A 4 7.25 -8.23 -6.35
C LEU A 4 8.51 -9.04 -6.68
N SER A 5 8.52 -9.70 -7.83
CA SER A 5 9.60 -10.60 -8.23
C SER A 5 10.98 -9.93 -8.39
N LYS A 6 11.01 -8.61 -8.52
CA LYS A 6 12.24 -7.81 -8.65
C LYS A 6 12.30 -6.73 -7.57
N ALA A 7 12.26 -7.14 -6.32
CA ALA A 7 12.27 -6.20 -5.20
C ALA A 7 13.54 -5.33 -5.12
N ASP A 8 14.64 -5.77 -5.72
CA ASP A 8 15.94 -5.12 -5.59
C ASP A 8 16.13 -3.92 -6.52
N ASN A 9 15.36 -3.83 -7.60
CA ASN A 9 15.45 -2.70 -8.53
C ASN A 9 14.23 -1.79 -8.41
N ARG A 10 14.36 -0.81 -7.56
CA ARG A 10 13.28 0.15 -7.24
C ARG A 10 12.97 1.14 -8.35
N TYR A 11 13.79 1.18 -9.39
CA TYR A 11 13.59 2.02 -10.56
C TYR A 11 12.91 1.31 -11.71
N ASP A 12 12.82 -0.01 -11.65
CA ASP A 12 12.07 -0.77 -12.65
C ASP A 12 10.60 -0.39 -12.58
N PRO A 13 9.94 -0.23 -13.72
CA PRO A 13 8.49 -0.06 -13.73
C PRO A 13 7.80 -1.24 -13.03
N LEU A 14 6.68 -0.94 -12.37
CA LEU A 14 5.86 -2.01 -11.83
C LEU A 14 5.37 -2.93 -12.94
N PRO A 15 5.42 -4.25 -12.76
CA PRO A 15 4.96 -5.19 -13.77
C PRO A 15 3.44 -5.25 -13.84
N ASN A 16 2.93 -5.71 -14.99
CA ASN A 16 1.55 -6.19 -15.07
C ASN A 16 1.43 -7.46 -14.23
N CYS A 17 0.63 -7.44 -13.19
CA CYS A 17 0.51 -8.58 -12.28
C CYS A 17 -0.80 -8.54 -11.48
N THR A 18 -1.14 -9.69 -10.92
CA THR A 18 -2.15 -9.81 -9.88
C THR A 18 -1.49 -10.34 -8.62
N CYS A 19 -1.64 -9.61 -7.52
CA CYS A 19 -1.13 -9.99 -6.22
C CYS A 19 -2.27 -10.55 -5.36
N THR A 20 -1.97 -11.59 -4.61
CA THR A 20 -2.87 -12.20 -3.64
C THR A 20 -2.32 -12.07 -2.22
N LEU A 21 -3.10 -12.42 -1.21
CA LEU A 21 -2.64 -12.38 0.18
C LEU A 21 -1.38 -13.24 0.37
N ASP A 22 -0.37 -12.67 1.04
CA ASP A 22 0.82 -13.42 1.43
C ASP A 22 0.46 -14.45 2.51
N PRO A 23 0.77 -15.75 2.27
CA PRO A 23 0.54 -16.77 3.27
C PRO A 23 1.57 -16.75 4.43
N GLY A 24 2.49 -15.78 4.45
CA GLY A 24 3.51 -15.63 5.49
C GLY A 24 4.93 -16.02 5.06
N ASP A 25 5.17 -16.21 3.78
CA ASP A 25 6.47 -16.62 3.25
C ASP A 25 7.13 -15.59 2.29
N ASN A 26 6.55 -14.40 2.18
CA ASN A 26 7.02 -13.29 1.35
C ASN A 26 7.25 -13.69 -0.12
N ARG A 27 6.42 -14.58 -0.65
CA ARG A 27 6.58 -14.97 -2.06
C ARG A 27 6.19 -13.82 -3.00
N ALA A 28 6.73 -13.86 -4.22
CA ALA A 28 6.46 -12.86 -5.24
C ALA A 28 4.96 -12.78 -5.58
N PHE A 29 4.52 -11.58 -5.97
CA PHE A 29 3.15 -11.25 -6.35
C PHE A 29 2.14 -11.47 -5.23
N THR A 30 2.52 -11.06 -4.02
CA THR A 30 1.65 -11.06 -2.85
C THR A 30 1.56 -9.68 -2.22
N PHE A 31 0.55 -9.47 -1.41
CA PHE A 31 0.45 -8.31 -0.52
C PHE A 31 0.35 -8.76 0.94
N ALA A 32 0.93 -7.98 1.83
CA ALA A 32 0.84 -8.25 3.26
C ALA A 32 -0.59 -8.02 3.76
N GLY A 33 -1.12 -8.95 4.52
CA GLY A 33 -2.39 -8.77 5.23
C GLY A 33 -2.33 -7.62 6.23
N GLY A 34 -3.46 -7.06 6.56
CA GLY A 34 -3.57 -6.03 7.58
C GLY A 34 -3.64 -6.62 8.99
N SER A 35 -3.14 -5.86 9.94
CA SER A 35 -3.30 -6.18 11.36
C SER A 35 -3.20 -4.91 12.22
N ILE A 36 -3.65 -5.00 13.44
CA ILE A 36 -3.47 -3.94 14.43
C ILE A 36 -2.34 -4.34 15.37
N TRP A 37 -1.33 -3.50 15.47
CA TRP A 37 -0.19 -3.69 16.35
C TRP A 37 0.04 -2.43 17.19
N GLN A 38 -0.02 -2.56 18.51
CA GLN A 38 0.13 -1.44 19.44
C GLN A 38 -0.77 -0.24 19.08
N SER A 39 -2.05 -0.49 18.79
CA SER A 39 -3.04 0.49 18.35
C SER A 39 -2.76 1.17 17.01
N ASN A 40 -1.82 0.66 16.23
CA ASN A 40 -1.54 1.13 14.88
C ASN A 40 -1.95 0.09 13.85
N ALA A 41 -2.51 0.54 12.75
CA ALA A 41 -2.77 -0.32 11.61
C ALA A 41 -1.46 -0.55 10.84
N VAL A 42 -1.14 -1.81 10.56
CA VAL A 42 0.05 -2.23 9.81
C VAL A 42 -0.32 -3.17 8.67
N GLY A 43 0.54 -3.23 7.66
CA GLY A 43 0.27 -4.03 6.46
C GLY A 43 -0.70 -3.32 5.50
N THR A 44 -1.63 -4.08 4.95
CA THR A 44 -2.67 -3.56 4.04
C THR A 44 -3.99 -3.40 4.78
N TRP A 45 -4.42 -2.18 4.92
CA TRP A 45 -5.62 -1.81 5.68
C TRP A 45 -6.30 -0.58 5.08
N GLY A 46 -7.51 -0.34 5.51
CA GLY A 46 -8.27 0.85 5.15
C GLY A 46 -9.43 1.08 6.10
N PHE A 47 -10.01 2.25 6.04
CA PHE A 47 -11.25 2.53 6.74
C PHE A 47 -12.13 3.46 5.91
N LEU A 48 -13.42 3.37 6.14
CA LEU A 48 -14.38 4.24 5.50
C LEU A 48 -14.31 5.63 6.14
N LYS A 49 -14.18 6.65 5.32
CA LYS A 49 -14.24 8.03 5.76
C LYS A 49 -15.71 8.41 5.97
N LEU A 50 -16.09 8.56 7.21
CA LEU A 50 -17.45 8.94 7.56
C LEU A 50 -17.60 10.46 7.59
N GLN A 51 -18.74 10.97 7.15
CA GLN A 51 -19.11 12.38 7.27
C GLN A 51 -20.40 12.51 8.09
N THR A 52 -20.37 13.38 9.08
CA THR A 52 -21.56 13.77 9.83
C THR A 52 -21.68 15.29 9.79
N ASN A 53 -22.83 15.80 9.36
CA ASN A 53 -23.08 17.25 9.24
C ASN A 53 -22.02 18.01 8.41
N GLY A 54 -21.48 17.36 7.36
CA GLY A 54 -20.42 17.93 6.53
C GLY A 54 -19.00 17.85 7.11
N GLU A 55 -18.84 17.38 8.35
CA GLU A 55 -17.54 17.14 8.95
C GLU A 55 -17.07 15.72 8.70
N THR A 56 -15.78 15.60 8.41
CA THR A 56 -15.15 14.29 8.24
C THR A 56 -14.79 13.73 9.61
N ILE A 57 -15.35 12.56 9.92
CA ILE A 57 -14.98 11.79 11.10
C ILE A 57 -13.89 10.79 10.67
N MET A 58 -12.73 10.88 11.30
CA MET A 58 -11.67 9.88 11.15
C MET A 58 -11.88 8.83 12.23
N PRO A 59 -12.18 7.57 11.86
CA PRO A 59 -12.25 6.50 12.83
C PRO A 59 -10.89 6.24 13.48
N ASP A 60 -10.90 5.65 14.67
CA ASP A 60 -9.68 5.16 15.32
C ASP A 60 -9.00 4.11 14.44
N PHE A 61 -7.68 4.07 14.42
CA PHE A 61 -6.94 3.05 13.68
C PHE A 61 -7.26 1.62 14.12
N SER A 62 -7.72 1.44 15.36
CA SER A 62 -8.21 0.14 15.84
C SER A 62 -9.49 -0.32 15.14
N GLU A 63 -10.19 0.60 14.48
CA GLU A 63 -11.40 0.31 13.69
C GLU A 63 -11.10 0.13 12.20
N ALA A 64 -9.84 0.13 11.81
CA ALA A 64 -9.45 -0.12 10.44
C ALA A 64 -9.85 -1.53 9.99
N GLY A 65 -10.40 -1.65 8.79
CA GLY A 65 -10.61 -2.94 8.14
C GLY A 65 -9.27 -3.48 7.63
N ASN A 66 -8.82 -4.59 8.17
CA ASN A 66 -7.59 -5.23 7.75
C ASN A 66 -7.85 -6.11 6.53
N ALA A 67 -7.00 -6.03 5.51
CA ALA A 67 -7.11 -6.93 4.37
C ALA A 67 -6.74 -8.35 4.79
N ALA A 68 -7.69 -9.27 4.66
CA ALA A 68 -7.55 -10.69 5.02
C ALA A 68 -7.69 -11.61 3.80
N GLY A 69 -7.89 -11.06 2.61
CA GLY A 69 -8.01 -11.83 1.37
C GLY A 69 -8.28 -10.93 0.17
N GLY A 70 -8.52 -11.55 -0.97
CA GLY A 70 -8.80 -10.87 -2.22
C GLY A 70 -7.57 -10.69 -3.11
N SER A 71 -7.58 -9.66 -3.93
CA SER A 71 -6.54 -9.43 -4.93
C SER A 71 -6.27 -7.94 -5.17
N LEU A 72 -5.07 -7.66 -5.67
CA LEU A 72 -4.67 -6.38 -6.21
C LEU A 72 -4.09 -6.61 -7.59
N THR A 73 -4.62 -5.92 -8.61
CA THR A 73 -4.15 -6.04 -9.99
C THR A 73 -3.52 -4.74 -10.44
N ILE A 74 -2.35 -4.85 -11.03
CA ILE A 74 -1.61 -3.74 -11.64
C ILE A 74 -1.56 -3.98 -13.14
N THR A 75 -2.02 -3.03 -13.93
CA THR A 75 -1.81 -2.99 -15.38
C THR A 75 -1.13 -1.69 -15.76
N ARG A 76 -0.29 -1.75 -16.78
CA ARG A 76 0.46 -0.59 -17.27
C ARG A 76 0.27 -0.44 -18.76
N ASN A 77 0.04 0.79 -19.18
CA ASN A 77 0.01 1.19 -20.59
C ASN A 77 0.89 2.44 -20.76
N GLY A 78 2.08 2.27 -21.33
CA GLY A 78 3.08 3.33 -21.35
C GLY A 78 3.50 3.74 -19.94
N ASP A 79 3.30 5.00 -19.58
CA ASP A 79 3.60 5.54 -18.25
C ASP A 79 2.38 5.55 -17.31
N GLU A 80 1.22 5.16 -17.81
CA GLU A 80 -0.01 5.12 -17.04
C GLU A 80 -0.23 3.75 -16.41
N TYR A 81 -0.57 3.76 -15.12
CA TYR A 81 -0.93 2.57 -14.35
C TYR A 81 -2.41 2.57 -14.06
N THR A 82 -3.00 1.40 -14.10
CA THR A 82 -4.32 1.12 -13.51
C THR A 82 -4.14 0.11 -12.40
N ILE A 83 -4.54 0.50 -11.19
CA ILE A 83 -4.45 -0.34 -9.99
C ILE A 83 -5.88 -0.61 -9.54
N THR A 84 -6.24 -1.88 -9.51
CA THR A 84 -7.56 -2.33 -9.06
C THR A 84 -7.39 -3.16 -7.80
N VAL A 85 -8.09 -2.78 -6.75
CA VAL A 85 -8.15 -3.53 -5.50
C VAL A 85 -9.51 -4.21 -5.35
N ASN A 86 -9.48 -5.42 -4.82
CA ASN A 86 -10.66 -6.21 -4.52
C ASN A 86 -10.32 -7.02 -3.26
N PHE A 87 -10.36 -6.34 -2.12
CA PHE A 87 -9.99 -6.92 -0.83
C PHE A 87 -11.22 -7.45 -0.08
N ILE A 88 -10.96 -8.38 0.80
CA ILE A 88 -11.90 -8.89 1.80
C ILE A 88 -11.30 -8.54 3.16
N ASP A 89 -12.08 -7.92 4.04
CA ASP A 89 -11.62 -7.58 5.38
C ASP A 89 -11.71 -8.76 6.36
N ASP A 90 -11.21 -8.55 7.58
CA ASP A 90 -11.18 -9.55 8.65
C ASP A 90 -12.37 -9.46 9.62
N ALA A 91 -13.43 -8.76 9.24
CA ALA A 91 -14.63 -8.68 10.08
C ALA A 91 -15.30 -10.05 10.24
N GLU A 92 -16.04 -10.21 11.33
CA GLU A 92 -16.81 -11.44 11.59
C GLU A 92 -17.78 -11.74 10.43
N THR A 93 -18.40 -10.70 9.86
CA THR A 93 -19.07 -10.77 8.57
C THR A 93 -18.23 -9.99 7.58
N PRO A 94 -17.42 -10.67 6.74
CA PRO A 94 -16.47 -10.01 5.87
C PRO A 94 -17.13 -9.04 4.88
N HIS A 95 -16.49 -7.89 4.70
CA HIS A 95 -16.87 -6.90 3.70
C HIS A 95 -15.91 -6.96 2.51
N ARG A 96 -16.44 -6.65 1.34
CA ARG A 96 -15.63 -6.50 0.14
C ARG A 96 -15.33 -5.02 -0.08
N ILE A 97 -14.04 -4.73 -0.25
CA ILE A 97 -13.54 -3.39 -0.52
C ILE A 97 -13.00 -3.39 -1.95
N THR A 98 -13.62 -2.63 -2.83
CA THR A 98 -13.20 -2.52 -4.24
C THR A 98 -12.88 -1.08 -4.58
N GLY A 99 -11.91 -0.91 -5.46
CA GLY A 99 -11.55 0.39 -5.99
C GLY A 99 -10.64 0.27 -7.19
N THR A 100 -10.65 1.29 -8.05
CA THR A 100 -9.76 1.39 -9.20
C THR A 100 -9.18 2.79 -9.25
N TRP A 101 -7.88 2.85 -9.44
CA TRP A 101 -7.15 4.08 -9.65
C TRP A 101 -6.37 4.01 -10.96
N THR A 102 -6.37 5.10 -11.72
CA THR A 102 -5.59 5.23 -12.96
C THR A 102 -4.79 6.53 -12.91
N GLY A 103 -3.53 6.44 -13.25
CA GLY A 103 -2.63 7.60 -13.27
C GLY A 103 -1.18 7.22 -13.44
N THR A 104 -0.32 8.22 -13.34
CA THR A 104 1.14 8.04 -13.39
C THR A 104 1.72 7.92 -12.00
N LEU A 105 2.75 7.09 -11.85
CA LEU A 105 3.50 6.93 -10.61
C LEU A 105 4.92 7.45 -10.79
N THR A 106 5.38 8.25 -9.84
CA THR A 106 6.77 8.69 -9.78
C THR A 106 7.56 7.70 -8.92
N PRO A 107 8.61 7.06 -9.47
CA PRO A 107 9.45 6.18 -8.68
C PRO A 107 10.07 6.92 -7.50
N TYR A 108 10.01 6.31 -6.33
CA TYR A 108 10.66 6.81 -5.13
C TYR A 108 11.89 5.97 -4.80
N SER A 109 13.04 6.64 -4.68
CA SER A 109 14.29 5.99 -4.29
C SER A 109 14.61 6.28 -2.83
N TYR A 110 14.52 5.25 -2.00
CA TYR A 110 14.94 5.35 -0.61
C TYR A 110 16.44 5.67 -0.47
N THR A 111 17.27 5.08 -1.34
CA THR A 111 18.72 5.33 -1.35
C THR A 111 19.03 6.81 -1.66
N ALA A 112 18.39 7.39 -2.67
CA ALA A 112 18.55 8.80 -3.00
C ALA A 112 18.06 9.72 -1.87
N TYR A 113 16.96 9.36 -1.19
CA TYR A 113 16.46 10.09 -0.04
C TYR A 113 17.46 10.09 1.13
N VAL A 114 17.98 8.94 1.50
CA VAL A 114 18.97 8.81 2.58
C VAL A 114 20.26 9.56 2.23
N SER A 115 20.74 9.46 0.99
CA SER A 115 21.91 10.22 0.51
C SER A 115 21.68 11.72 0.62
N GLY A 116 20.50 12.21 0.24
CA GLY A 116 20.13 13.63 0.40
C GLY A 116 20.14 14.09 1.86
N LEU A 117 19.64 13.29 2.78
CA LEU A 117 19.68 13.57 4.23
C LEU A 117 21.13 13.64 4.75
N LEU A 118 22.00 12.71 4.32
CA LEU A 118 23.42 12.72 4.69
C LEU A 118 24.12 13.97 4.18
N GLU A 119 23.90 14.36 2.93
CA GLU A 119 24.43 15.60 2.36
C GLU A 119 24.01 16.84 3.17
N GLN A 120 22.74 16.91 3.57
CA GLN A 120 22.25 18.00 4.40
C GLN A 120 22.90 18.02 5.77
N SER A 121 23.09 16.87 6.41
CA SER A 121 23.73 16.78 7.72
C SER A 121 25.22 17.11 7.69
N MET A 122 25.89 16.96 6.55
CA MET A 122 27.30 17.24 6.33
C MET A 122 27.58 18.68 5.89
N LYS A 123 26.56 19.49 5.61
CA LYS A 123 26.75 20.89 5.24
C LYS A 123 27.27 21.69 6.42
N PRO A 124 28.28 22.57 6.20
CA PRO A 124 28.77 23.44 7.27
C PRO A 124 27.66 24.32 7.82
N VAL A 125 27.60 24.44 9.14
CA VAL A 125 26.73 25.40 9.80
C VAL A 125 27.35 26.78 9.62
N LYS A 126 26.63 27.67 8.97
CA LYS A 126 27.05 29.07 8.83
C LYS A 126 26.62 29.88 10.04
#